data_5d186646af06cd665df3dabda07f799d
#
_entry.id   5d186646af06cd665df3dabda07f799d
#
_cell.length_a   1.000
_cell.length_b   1.000
_cell.length_c   1.000
_cell.angle_alpha   90.00
_cell.angle_beta   90.00
_cell.angle_gamma   90.00
#
_symmetry.space_group_name_H-M   'P 1'
#
loop_
_entity.id
_entity.type
_entity.pdbx_description
1 polymer ?
#
loop_
_entity_poly.entity_id
_entity_poly.type
_entity_poly.pdbx_seq_one_letter_code
_entity_poly.pdbx_strand_id
1 'polypeptide(L)'
;KRPSKKPTKPAKPINWNKAKLGDTFTSASLPDIAGKAFTIQATVEIEPGKKANGIILAHGGSAVGYALYAKDGNLFFSVRLGQNAVQKIAFGSPGEKMEITASLTKEKFSIQVGEKSVEAKSHGLLNRHPQEDICIGHDDKNPVDSEAPKGRINGKLSGLKVSVGAK
;
A
#
# COMPACT_ATOMS: atom_id res chain seq x y z
N LYS A 1 -2.95 -15.84 -32.58
CA LYS A 1 -3.03 -15.18 -32.24
C LYS A 1 -3.44 -14.75 -31.43
N ARG A 2 -3.54 -14.42 -30.83
CA ARG A 2 -3.91 -13.88 -30.13
C ARG A 2 -4.30 -13.06 -29.88
N PRO A 3 -4.84 -13.02 -29.45
CA PRO A 3 -5.49 -12.09 -29.35
C PRO A 3 -5.18 -11.16 -28.79
N SER A 4 -4.94 -10.76 -28.98
CA SER A 4 -4.65 -9.68 -28.54
C SER A 4 -5.61 -9.19 -27.81
N LYS A 5 -5.42 -8.60 -27.06
CA LYS A 5 -6.19 -7.98 -26.38
C LYS A 5 -6.65 -6.92 -26.93
N LYS A 6 -7.65 -6.70 -27.03
CA LYS A 6 -8.09 -5.63 -27.48
C LYS A 6 -7.83 -4.57 -26.69
N PRO A 7 -7.58 -3.53 -27.14
CA PRO A 7 -7.33 -2.40 -26.40
C PRO A 7 -8.57 -2.04 -25.82
N THR A 8 -8.60 -1.95 -24.65
CA THR A 8 -9.74 -1.61 -24.03
C THR A 8 -9.76 -0.23 -23.73
N LYS A 9 -10.81 0.29 -23.28
CA LYS A 9 -10.82 1.58 -22.76
C LYS A 9 -9.93 1.65 -21.61
N PRO A 10 -9.22 2.68 -21.40
CA PRO A 10 -8.42 2.88 -20.21
C PRO A 10 -9.31 2.80 -19.00
N ALA A 11 -8.84 2.20 -17.97
CA ALA A 11 -9.59 2.14 -16.73
C ALA A 11 -9.70 3.54 -16.15
N LYS A 12 -10.83 3.82 -15.51
CA LYS A 12 -10.97 5.11 -14.87
C LYS A 12 -10.03 5.22 -13.70
N PRO A 13 -9.43 6.37 -13.49
CA PRO A 13 -8.60 6.57 -12.31
C PRO A 13 -9.44 6.40 -11.06
N ILE A 14 -8.80 6.00 -9.98
CA ILE A 14 -9.48 5.82 -8.71
C ILE A 14 -9.90 7.19 -8.17
N ASN A 15 -11.15 7.29 -7.76
CA ASN A 15 -11.59 8.47 -7.07
C ASN A 15 -11.33 8.26 -5.58
N TRP A 16 -10.19 8.74 -5.13
CA TRP A 16 -9.75 8.50 -3.76
C TRP A 16 -10.71 9.12 -2.72
N ASN A 17 -11.44 10.15 -3.10
CA ASN A 17 -12.39 10.75 -2.17
C ASN A 17 -13.55 9.82 -1.83
N LYS A 18 -13.81 8.84 -2.69
CA LYS A 18 -14.88 7.88 -2.46
C LYS A 18 -14.38 6.51 -2.07
N ALA A 19 -13.08 6.32 -2.03
CA ALA A 19 -12.52 5.02 -1.70
C ALA A 19 -12.71 4.73 -0.21
N LYS A 20 -13.06 3.50 0.12
CA LYS A 20 -13.30 3.12 1.50
C LYS A 20 -12.89 1.69 1.74
N LEU A 21 -12.82 1.31 2.99
CA LEU A 21 -12.44 -0.05 3.37
C LEU A 21 -13.38 -1.05 2.70
N GLY A 22 -12.81 -2.08 2.15
CA GLY A 22 -13.55 -3.11 1.43
C GLY A 22 -13.57 -2.93 -0.07
N ASP A 23 -13.19 -1.75 -0.56
CA ASP A 23 -13.18 -1.50 -2.00
C ASP A 23 -12.03 -2.23 -2.67
N THR A 24 -12.25 -2.59 -3.92
CA THR A 24 -11.24 -3.22 -4.76
C THR A 24 -11.26 -2.53 -6.12
N PHE A 25 -10.09 -2.20 -6.62
CA PHE A 25 -9.97 -1.56 -7.92
C PHE A 25 -9.02 -2.38 -8.78
N THR A 26 -9.23 -2.34 -10.10
CA THR A 26 -8.31 -3.06 -10.99
C THR A 26 -6.96 -2.35 -10.99
N SER A 27 -5.93 -3.12 -11.25
CA SER A 27 -4.57 -2.58 -11.28
C SER A 27 -4.43 -1.43 -12.26
N ALA A 28 -5.15 -1.48 -13.37
CA ALA A 28 -5.06 -0.44 -14.39
C ALA A 28 -5.65 0.90 -13.94
N SER A 29 -6.35 0.93 -12.82
CA SER A 29 -6.90 2.18 -12.28
C SER A 29 -5.83 3.09 -11.68
N LEU A 30 -4.63 2.57 -11.49
CA LEU A 30 -3.51 3.34 -10.98
C LEU A 30 -2.50 3.55 -12.11
N PRO A 31 -1.87 4.72 -12.22
CA PRO A 31 -0.83 4.90 -13.24
C PRO A 31 0.29 3.89 -13.08
N ASP A 32 0.97 3.58 -14.18
CA ASP A 32 2.05 2.61 -14.18
C ASP A 32 3.10 3.00 -13.15
N ILE A 33 3.36 2.11 -12.21
CA ILE A 33 4.24 2.37 -11.10
C ILE A 33 5.65 1.81 -11.34
N ALA A 34 5.86 1.07 -12.41
CA ALA A 34 7.14 0.45 -12.69
C ALA A 34 8.23 1.49 -12.84
N GLY A 35 9.29 1.35 -12.08
CA GLY A 35 10.42 2.27 -12.15
C GLY A 35 10.15 3.66 -11.64
N LYS A 36 9.08 3.84 -10.87
CA LYS A 36 8.71 5.18 -10.39
C LYS A 36 8.56 5.18 -8.88
N ALA A 37 8.87 6.31 -8.30
CA ALA A 37 8.62 6.52 -6.88
C ALA A 37 7.13 6.64 -6.65
N PHE A 38 6.68 6.31 -5.46
CA PHE A 38 5.28 6.49 -5.12
C PHE A 38 5.12 6.78 -3.64
N THR A 39 3.97 7.35 -3.30
CA THR A 39 3.64 7.72 -1.93
C THR A 39 2.21 7.33 -1.64
N ILE A 40 1.99 6.75 -0.46
CA ILE A 40 0.67 6.42 0.02
C ILE A 40 0.36 7.34 1.18
N GLN A 41 -0.77 8.04 1.11
CA GLN A 41 -1.24 8.87 2.22
C GLN A 41 -2.54 8.32 2.74
N ALA A 42 -2.69 8.29 4.05
CA ALA A 42 -3.92 7.80 4.66
C ALA A 42 -4.04 8.35 6.07
N THR A 43 -5.26 8.58 6.51
CA THR A 43 -5.53 8.92 7.90
C THR A 43 -6.36 7.80 8.50
N VAL A 44 -5.91 7.26 9.61
CA VAL A 44 -6.58 6.15 10.28
C VAL A 44 -6.82 6.54 11.72
N GLU A 45 -8.04 6.33 12.20
CA GLU A 45 -8.37 6.55 13.60
C GLU A 45 -8.76 5.23 14.22
N ILE A 46 -8.05 4.85 15.26
CA ILE A 46 -8.29 3.61 15.99
C ILE A 46 -9.08 3.95 17.25
N GLU A 47 -10.02 3.10 17.58
CA GLU A 47 -10.83 3.29 18.78
C GLU A 47 -9.94 3.36 20.00
N PRO A 48 -10.17 4.31 20.93
CA PRO A 48 -9.32 4.43 22.10
C PRO A 48 -9.22 3.14 22.87
N GLY A 49 -8.02 2.83 23.33
CA GLY A 49 -7.76 1.62 24.09
C GLY A 49 -7.52 0.38 23.26
N LYS A 50 -7.63 0.48 21.94
CA LYS A 50 -7.40 -0.67 21.07
C LYS A 50 -6.11 -0.54 20.30
N LYS A 51 -5.51 -1.67 19.99
CA LYS A 51 -4.30 -1.66 19.18
C LYS A 51 -4.68 -1.71 17.71
N ALA A 52 -3.96 -0.97 16.89
CA ALA A 52 -4.18 -1.00 15.46
C ALA A 52 -3.84 -2.37 14.91
N ASN A 53 -4.70 -2.91 14.10
CA ASN A 53 -4.47 -4.22 13.49
C ASN A 53 -5.32 -4.36 12.23
N GLY A 54 -4.70 -4.77 11.14
CA GLY A 54 -5.40 -5.00 9.90
C GLY A 54 -4.76 -4.28 8.73
N ILE A 55 -5.25 -4.57 7.53
CA ILE A 55 -4.71 -4.02 6.31
C ILE A 55 -5.38 -2.69 6.00
N ILE A 56 -4.57 -1.72 5.60
CA ILE A 56 -5.04 -0.42 5.13
C ILE A 56 -5.14 -0.45 3.62
N LEU A 57 -4.08 -0.89 2.95
CA LEU A 57 -4.04 -0.92 1.49
C LEU A 57 -3.04 -1.96 1.03
N ALA A 58 -3.38 -2.70 0.00
CA ALA A 58 -2.45 -3.62 -0.65
C ALA A 58 -2.67 -3.61 -2.14
N HIS A 59 -1.60 -3.72 -2.92
CA HIS A 59 -1.67 -3.79 -4.36
C HIS A 59 -0.58 -4.73 -4.82
N GLY A 60 -0.97 -5.79 -5.48
CA GLY A 60 -0.03 -6.77 -5.96
C GLY A 60 -0.12 -8.07 -5.20
N GLY A 61 0.90 -8.87 -5.30
CA GLY A 61 0.87 -10.20 -4.74
C GLY A 61 2.26 -10.73 -4.45
N SER A 62 2.40 -12.05 -4.58
CA SER A 62 3.65 -12.70 -4.19
C SER A 62 4.78 -12.49 -5.18
N ALA A 63 4.52 -11.91 -6.35
CA ALA A 63 5.58 -11.62 -7.31
C ALA A 63 6.10 -10.20 -7.12
N VAL A 64 5.21 -9.22 -7.11
CA VAL A 64 5.60 -7.83 -6.95
C VAL A 64 4.40 -7.08 -6.34
N GLY A 65 4.67 -6.10 -5.49
CA GLY A 65 3.59 -5.33 -4.89
C GLY A 65 4.03 -4.54 -3.69
N TYR A 66 3.05 -3.94 -3.01
CA TYR A 66 3.29 -3.19 -1.79
C TYR A 66 2.05 -3.27 -0.91
N ALA A 67 2.25 -3.10 0.38
CA ALA A 67 1.15 -3.15 1.34
C ALA A 67 1.44 -2.25 2.53
N LEU A 68 0.40 -1.63 3.04
CA LEU A 68 0.46 -0.81 4.25
C LEU A 68 -0.52 -1.42 5.23
N TYR A 69 -0.05 -1.82 6.40
CA TYR A 69 -0.90 -2.49 7.38
C TYR A 69 -0.41 -2.24 8.79
N ALA A 70 -1.28 -2.55 9.75
CA ALA A 70 -0.90 -2.49 11.16
C ALA A 70 -1.03 -3.88 11.76
N LYS A 71 -0.19 -4.18 12.72
CA LYS A 71 -0.23 -5.47 13.41
C LYS A 71 0.26 -5.26 14.83
N ASP A 72 -0.55 -5.69 15.78
CA ASP A 72 -0.21 -5.59 17.21
C ASP A 72 0.18 -4.17 17.63
N GLY A 73 -0.46 -3.19 17.05
CA GLY A 73 -0.24 -1.80 17.40
C GLY A 73 0.91 -1.12 16.69
N ASN A 74 1.59 -1.83 15.79
CA ASN A 74 2.68 -1.25 15.00
C ASN A 74 2.24 -1.11 13.54
N LEU A 75 2.79 -0.12 12.86
CA LEU A 75 2.47 0.15 11.47
C LEU A 75 3.60 -0.36 10.58
N PHE A 76 3.25 -1.04 9.51
CA PHE A 76 4.25 -1.62 8.60
C PHE A 76 3.99 -1.20 7.16
N PHE A 77 5.06 -0.98 6.44
CA PHE A 77 5.01 -0.74 5.00
C PHE A 77 5.93 -1.77 4.36
N SER A 78 5.38 -2.62 3.52
CA SER A 78 6.11 -3.69 2.87
C SER A 78 6.13 -3.47 1.37
N VAL A 79 7.28 -3.71 0.76
CA VAL A 79 7.42 -3.63 -0.69
C VAL A 79 8.07 -4.93 -1.15
N ARG A 80 7.43 -5.61 -2.08
CA ARG A 80 7.96 -6.85 -2.62
C ARG A 80 8.50 -6.61 -4.02
N LEU A 81 9.77 -6.87 -4.19
CA LEU A 81 10.44 -6.68 -5.46
C LEU A 81 10.60 -7.99 -6.22
N GLY A 82 10.23 -9.10 -5.63
CA GLY A 82 10.29 -10.42 -6.23
C GLY A 82 9.85 -11.44 -5.20
N GLN A 83 9.85 -12.71 -5.59
CA GLN A 83 9.30 -13.74 -4.71
C GLN A 83 10.01 -13.83 -3.37
N ASN A 84 11.32 -13.60 -3.36
CA ASN A 84 12.09 -13.68 -2.12
C ASN A 84 12.68 -12.34 -1.73
N ALA A 85 12.12 -11.26 -2.25
CA ALA A 85 12.72 -9.95 -2.04
C ALA A 85 11.70 -8.97 -1.47
N VAL A 86 11.40 -9.14 -0.19
CA VAL A 86 10.49 -8.23 0.50
C VAL A 86 11.31 -7.31 1.38
N GLN A 87 11.08 -6.02 1.23
CA GLN A 87 11.63 -5.03 2.14
C GLN A 87 10.49 -4.50 3.01
N LYS A 88 10.70 -4.40 4.29
CA LYS A 88 9.66 -4.00 5.23
C LYS A 88 10.25 -3.02 6.22
N ILE A 89 9.46 -2.03 6.58
CA ILE A 89 9.85 -1.06 7.59
C ILE A 89 8.69 -0.93 8.57
N ALA A 90 9.02 -0.73 9.84
CA ALA A 90 8.01 -0.68 10.88
C ALA A 90 8.07 0.66 11.60
N PHE A 91 6.90 1.18 11.94
CA PHE A 91 6.78 2.37 12.77
C PHE A 91 6.09 1.92 14.05
N GLY A 92 6.81 1.98 15.15
CA GLY A 92 6.25 1.54 16.43
C GLY A 92 5.42 2.62 17.07
N SER A 93 4.36 2.21 17.72
CA SER A 93 3.52 3.10 18.52
C SER A 93 3.02 4.32 17.75
N PRO A 94 2.32 4.14 16.63
CA PRO A 94 1.87 5.28 15.85
C PRO A 94 0.75 6.08 16.50
N GLY A 95 0.14 5.57 17.57
CA GLY A 95 -0.93 6.28 18.23
C GLY A 95 -2.31 5.89 17.68
N GLU A 96 -3.34 6.52 18.22
CA GLU A 96 -4.71 6.19 17.82
C GLU A 96 -5.14 6.94 16.59
N LYS A 97 -4.63 8.15 16.38
CA LYS A 97 -4.90 8.88 15.16
C LYS A 97 -3.61 8.97 14.38
N MET A 98 -3.61 8.39 13.20
CA MET A 98 -2.40 8.29 12.41
C MET A 98 -2.58 9.01 11.10
N GLU A 99 -1.78 10.06 10.87
CA GLU A 99 -1.70 10.69 9.57
C GLU A 99 -0.46 10.12 8.91
N ILE A 100 -0.67 9.17 8.03
CA ILE A 100 0.39 8.31 7.52
C ILE A 100 0.82 8.75 6.14
N THR A 101 2.14 8.78 5.93
CA THR A 101 2.72 8.94 4.60
C THR A 101 3.78 7.86 4.45
N ALA A 102 3.55 6.92 3.54
CA ALA A 102 4.49 5.85 3.26
C ALA A 102 5.04 6.07 1.86
N SER A 103 6.36 6.05 1.72
CA SER A 103 7.01 6.43 0.46
C SER A 103 8.08 5.45 0.07
N LEU A 104 8.19 5.22 -1.23
CA LEU A 104 9.30 4.48 -1.78
C LEU A 104 9.90 5.32 -2.89
N THR A 105 11.19 5.61 -2.78
CA THR A 105 11.94 6.23 -3.85
C THR A 105 13.09 5.30 -4.19
N LYS A 106 13.86 5.68 -5.18
CA LYS A 106 15.02 4.88 -5.53
C LYS A 106 15.99 4.76 -4.37
N GLU A 107 16.03 5.76 -3.51
CA GLU A 107 17.03 5.81 -2.44
C GLU A 107 16.47 5.60 -1.05
N LYS A 108 15.21 5.96 -0.82
CA LYS A 108 14.64 5.89 0.50
C LYS A 108 13.35 5.13 0.55
N PHE A 109 13.13 4.50 1.67
CA PHE A 109 11.94 3.74 1.97
C PHE A 109 11.50 4.21 3.35
N SER A 110 10.33 4.77 3.49
CA SER A 110 9.97 5.45 4.73
C SER A 110 8.50 5.36 5.09
N ILE A 111 8.22 5.50 6.39
CA ILE A 111 6.90 5.74 6.92
C ILE A 111 7.00 6.99 7.77
N GLN A 112 6.09 7.92 7.58
CA GLN A 112 5.96 9.09 8.43
C GLN A 112 4.58 9.08 9.05
N VAL A 113 4.50 9.32 10.34
CA VAL A 113 3.22 9.46 11.05
C VAL A 113 3.29 10.78 11.80
N GLY A 114 2.45 11.72 11.36
CA GLY A 114 2.51 13.07 11.92
C GLY A 114 3.87 13.69 11.63
N GLU A 115 4.59 14.04 12.67
CA GLU A 115 5.90 14.67 12.52
C GLU A 115 7.06 13.70 12.69
N LYS A 116 6.78 12.44 12.99
CA LYS A 116 7.85 11.48 13.20
C LYS A 116 7.96 10.55 12.01
N SER A 117 9.14 10.09 11.72
CA SER A 117 9.34 9.18 10.58
C SER A 117 10.38 8.14 10.89
N VAL A 118 10.30 7.04 10.15
CA VAL A 118 11.30 5.97 10.16
C VAL A 118 11.71 5.78 8.72
N GLU A 119 13.00 5.71 8.48
CA GLU A 119 13.54 5.60 7.13
C GLU A 119 14.54 4.47 7.04
N ALA A 120 14.64 3.89 5.86
CA ALA A 120 15.66 2.90 5.56
C ALA A 120 16.12 3.10 4.13
N LYS A 121 17.25 2.52 3.79
CA LYS A 121 17.73 2.57 2.44
C LYS A 121 16.83 1.71 1.56
N SER A 122 16.40 2.23 0.45
CA SER A 122 15.54 1.50 -0.46
C SER A 122 16.33 0.42 -1.20
N HIS A 123 15.70 -0.74 -1.41
CA HIS A 123 16.29 -1.78 -2.25
C HIS A 123 15.97 -1.55 -3.73
N GLY A 124 15.26 -0.46 -4.05
CA GLY A 124 14.94 -0.12 -5.43
C GLY A 124 13.46 0.06 -5.62
N LEU A 125 13.09 0.46 -6.81
CA LEU A 125 11.71 0.65 -7.18
C LEU A 125 11.14 -0.65 -7.74
N LEU A 126 9.82 -0.74 -7.80
CA LEU A 126 9.19 -1.89 -8.43
C LEU A 126 9.61 -1.95 -9.89
N ASN A 127 9.94 -3.13 -10.37
CA ASN A 127 10.40 -3.26 -11.75
C ASN A 127 9.25 -3.51 -12.71
N ARG A 128 8.04 -3.62 -12.20
CA ARG A 128 6.85 -3.70 -13.05
C ARG A 128 5.63 -3.33 -12.23
N HIS A 129 4.58 -3.00 -12.93
CA HIS A 129 3.32 -2.63 -12.31
C HIS A 129 2.66 -3.92 -11.80
N PRO A 130 2.26 -3.99 -10.53
CA PRO A 130 1.61 -5.20 -10.04
C PRO A 130 0.32 -5.47 -10.80
N GLN A 131 0.07 -6.71 -11.14
CA GLN A 131 -1.08 -7.08 -11.95
C GLN A 131 -2.33 -7.36 -11.13
N GLU A 132 -2.16 -7.67 -9.87
CA GLU A 132 -3.28 -7.97 -8.99
C GLU A 132 -4.04 -6.69 -8.65
N ASP A 133 -5.22 -6.85 -8.09
CA ASP A 133 -6.08 -5.71 -7.76
C ASP A 133 -5.50 -4.85 -6.66
N ILE A 134 -5.98 -3.62 -6.61
CA ILE A 134 -5.70 -2.70 -5.52
C ILE A 134 -6.80 -2.91 -4.50
N CYS A 135 -6.43 -3.32 -3.30
CA CYS A 135 -7.38 -3.71 -2.28
C CYS A 135 -7.28 -2.78 -1.08
N ILE A 136 -8.40 -2.21 -0.68
CA ILE A 136 -8.43 -1.30 0.46
C ILE A 136 -9.00 -2.07 1.65
N GLY A 137 -8.18 -2.28 2.66
CA GLY A 137 -8.61 -3.02 3.84
C GLY A 137 -8.48 -4.53 3.71
N HIS A 138 -7.83 -5.01 2.66
CA HIS A 138 -7.58 -6.46 2.51
C HIS A 138 -6.48 -6.66 1.48
N ASP A 139 -6.06 -7.89 1.30
CA ASP A 139 -5.07 -8.22 0.29
C ASP A 139 -5.64 -9.31 -0.62
N ASP A 140 -4.97 -9.54 -1.71
CA ASP A 140 -5.35 -10.57 -2.66
C ASP A 140 -5.03 -11.95 -2.07
N LYS A 141 -5.45 -12.99 -2.74
CA LYS A 141 -5.15 -14.35 -2.32
C LYS A 141 -3.67 -14.57 -2.17
N ASN A 142 -2.86 -13.94 -3.01
CA ASN A 142 -1.41 -14.04 -2.93
C ASN A 142 -0.90 -12.78 -2.28
N PRO A 143 -0.79 -12.76 -0.96
CA PRO A 143 -0.47 -11.51 -0.28
C PRO A 143 0.91 -11.01 -0.60
N VAL A 144 1.05 -9.71 -0.60
CA VAL A 144 2.34 -9.04 -0.75
C VAL A 144 3.27 -9.47 0.38
N ASP A 145 2.74 -9.52 1.58
CA ASP A 145 3.50 -9.87 2.77
C ASP A 145 2.72 -10.93 3.53
N SER A 146 3.24 -12.13 3.58
CA SER A 146 2.53 -13.23 4.22
C SER A 146 2.37 -13.06 5.72
N GLU A 147 3.10 -12.11 6.31
CA GLU A 147 2.97 -11.82 7.73
C GLU A 147 1.90 -10.79 8.03
N ALA A 148 1.32 -10.19 7.00
CA ALA A 148 0.28 -9.20 7.21
C ALA A 148 -0.99 -9.84 7.73
N PRO A 149 -1.80 -9.10 8.49
CA PRO A 149 -3.08 -9.62 8.95
C PRO A 149 -4.00 -9.91 7.78
N LYS A 150 -5.02 -10.68 7.99
CA LYS A 150 -5.94 -11.03 6.92
C LYS A 150 -7.18 -10.17 6.85
N GLY A 151 -7.40 -9.30 7.80
CA GLY A 151 -8.62 -8.48 7.82
C GLY A 151 -8.30 -7.01 7.65
N ARG A 152 -9.37 -6.22 7.53
CA ARG A 152 -9.22 -4.78 7.38
C ARG A 152 -8.78 -4.14 8.68
N ILE A 153 -8.18 -2.98 8.55
CA ILE A 153 -7.77 -2.21 9.73
C ILE A 153 -8.99 -1.95 10.62
N ASN A 154 -8.78 -2.04 11.91
CA ASN A 154 -9.84 -1.89 12.90
C ASN A 154 -10.04 -0.44 13.27
N GLY A 155 -10.23 0.40 12.27
CA GLY A 155 -10.38 1.82 12.51
C GLY A 155 -11.11 2.48 11.36
N LYS A 156 -11.17 3.81 11.42
CA LYS A 156 -11.78 4.59 10.37
C LYS A 156 -10.70 5.08 9.43
N LEU A 157 -10.91 4.90 8.15
CA LEU A 157 -9.95 5.32 7.12
C LEU A 157 -10.49 6.52 6.38
N SER A 158 -9.64 7.52 6.17
CA SER A 158 -9.99 8.67 5.36
C SER A 158 -8.73 9.19 4.70
N GLY A 159 -8.89 10.06 3.71
CA GLY A 159 -7.76 10.70 3.05
C GLY A 159 -6.80 9.76 2.35
N LEU A 160 -7.27 8.58 1.95
CA LEU A 160 -6.41 7.62 1.27
C LEU A 160 -6.10 8.10 -0.13
N LYS A 161 -4.84 8.01 -0.51
CA LYS A 161 -4.41 8.42 -1.83
C LYS A 161 -3.07 7.78 -2.14
N VAL A 162 -2.91 7.30 -3.36
CA VAL A 162 -1.61 6.83 -3.85
C VAL A 162 -1.19 7.75 -4.98
N SER A 163 -0.01 8.32 -4.85
CA SER A 163 0.55 9.22 -5.86
C SER A 163 1.76 8.55 -6.47
N VAL A 164 1.83 8.52 -7.79
CA VAL A 164 2.88 7.82 -8.54
C VAL A 164 3.64 8.81 -9.39
N GLY A 165 4.95 8.62 -9.47
CA GLY A 165 5.79 9.44 -10.34
C GLY A 165 6.31 10.57 -9.56
N ALA A 166 6.95 10.69 -8.92
CA ALA A 166 7.44 11.71 -8.26
C ALA A 166 8.15 12.67 -8.61
N LYS A 167 8.38 13.20 -8.40
CA LYS A 167 9.10 14.01 -8.58
C LYS A 167 9.68 14.20 -7.82
#